data_4243c19808d9bb21fbc375fdc70aa785
#
_entry.id   4243c19808d9bb21fbc375fdc70aa785
#
_cell.length_a   1.000
_cell.length_b   1.000
_cell.length_c   1.000
_cell.angle_alpha   90.00
_cell.angle_beta   90.00
_cell.angle_gamma   90.00
#
_symmetry.space_group_name_H-M   'P 1'
#
loop_
_entity.id
_entity.type
_entity.pdbx_description
1 polymer ?
#
loop_
_entity_poly.entity_id
_entity_poly.type
_entity_poly.pdbx_seq_one_letter_code
_entity_poly.pdbx_strand_id
1 'polypeptide(L)'
;MGNNLECSAPGQDGETLEISNPTGAINAETAWGNARVTRKVITAVKKAGFNAVRIPIRWQCHITNAQAMSIDKAWMARIKEVVGWCLDNDLKVIINVHHEKWLESRPTYKYKEENCQKLALLWMNIASEFAQYDYRLAFAGTNEVHIKNNWNQPTAENLEVQNAYNQTFIDVVRATGGNNLQRHLIVQTYVCNPLFGLDNGGFIIPTDVDGNGNKYMSVEFHYYQPWDYAGEGKYDYWGDAYKQYGKTPSDNEQTLTLFFDRVANVWGSKGLGIVIGEWGVTDHYKSNADKVHENMTYYCKTFVTAARQRGFSTFIWDNNSFGNGKEKYGIFDRFKSMQIKAPWIINGIFY
;
A
#
# COMPACT_ATOMS: atom_id res chain seq x y z
N MET A 1 4.89 5.58 -3.71
CA MET A 1 4.78 6.58 -2.65
C MET A 1 3.37 6.54 -2.10
N GLY A 2 3.22 6.31 -0.79
CA GLY A 2 1.92 6.33 -0.12
C GLY A 2 1.45 7.77 0.02
N ASN A 3 0.18 8.02 -0.25
CA ASN A 3 -0.43 9.31 -0.02
C ASN A 3 -1.85 9.15 0.48
N ASN A 4 -2.29 10.08 1.32
CA ASN A 4 -3.48 9.94 2.12
C ASN A 4 -4.68 10.60 1.45
N LEU A 5 -5.52 9.81 0.81
CA LEU A 5 -6.92 10.13 0.64
C LEU A 5 -7.73 9.37 1.71
N GLU A 6 -7.22 9.43 2.95
CA GLU A 6 -7.88 8.86 4.11
C GLU A 6 -8.76 9.89 4.78
N CYS A 7 -9.93 9.48 5.23
CA CYS A 7 -10.94 10.38 5.79
C CYS A 7 -11.11 10.25 7.31
N SER A 8 -10.39 9.36 7.98
CA SER A 8 -10.55 9.17 9.43
C SER A 8 -9.51 9.91 10.25
N ALA A 9 -9.96 10.58 11.29
CA ALA A 9 -9.07 11.14 12.31
C ALA A 9 -8.41 10.04 13.15
N PRO A 10 -7.20 10.28 13.69
CA PRO A 10 -6.60 9.38 14.66
C PRO A 10 -7.55 9.10 15.83
N GLY A 11 -7.70 7.84 16.21
CA GLY A 11 -8.55 7.41 17.32
C GLY A 11 -10.03 7.14 16.97
N GLN A 12 -10.46 7.37 15.75
CA GLN A 12 -11.77 6.88 15.30
C GLN A 12 -11.67 5.38 15.04
N ASP A 13 -12.53 4.59 15.68
CA ASP A 13 -12.55 3.14 15.49
C ASP A 13 -13.06 2.74 14.10
N GLY A 14 -13.90 3.57 13.49
CA GLY A 14 -14.37 3.42 12.11
C GLY A 14 -15.00 2.06 11.81
N GLU A 15 -15.51 1.35 12.84
CA GLU A 15 -16.10 0.01 12.67
C GLU A 15 -17.47 0.06 11.99
N THR A 16 -18.17 1.16 12.14
CA THR A 16 -19.47 1.39 11.52
C THR A 16 -19.30 2.11 10.17
N LEU A 17 -20.13 1.70 9.20
CA LEU A 17 -20.31 2.48 7.98
C LEU A 17 -20.98 3.80 8.37
N GLU A 18 -20.21 4.87 8.37
CA GLU A 18 -20.76 6.20 8.55
C GLU A 18 -21.21 6.73 7.19
N ILE A 19 -22.49 7.07 7.08
CA ILE A 19 -23.00 7.79 5.91
C ILE A 19 -22.42 9.20 5.96
N SER A 20 -21.63 9.57 4.96
CA SER A 20 -20.95 10.84 4.98
C SER A 20 -21.92 12.01 4.67
N ASN A 21 -21.63 13.16 5.29
CA ASN A 21 -22.14 14.44 4.81
C ASN A 21 -21.30 14.85 3.59
N PRO A 22 -21.88 14.97 2.37
CA PRO A 22 -21.14 15.32 1.16
C PRO A 22 -20.30 16.59 1.27
N THR A 23 -20.79 17.60 2.00
CA THR A 23 -20.04 18.83 2.25
C THR A 23 -18.87 18.66 3.19
N GLY A 24 -18.93 17.71 4.10
CA GLY A 24 -17.84 17.34 5.00
C GLY A 24 -16.84 16.37 4.37
N ALA A 25 -17.27 15.61 3.36
CA ALA A 25 -16.50 14.51 2.79
C ALA A 25 -15.12 14.94 2.27
N ILE A 26 -15.04 16.04 1.51
CA ILE A 26 -13.77 16.55 0.98
C ILE A 26 -12.88 17.09 2.10
N ASN A 27 -13.45 17.70 3.13
CA ASN A 27 -12.70 18.20 4.29
C ASN A 27 -12.13 17.05 5.12
N ALA A 28 -12.75 15.88 5.09
CA ALA A 28 -12.27 14.68 5.77
C ALA A 28 -10.94 14.16 5.19
N GLU A 29 -10.55 14.55 3.97
CA GLU A 29 -9.24 14.23 3.38
C GLU A 29 -8.06 14.62 4.27
N THR A 30 -8.22 15.63 5.12
CA THR A 30 -7.18 16.12 6.04
C THR A 30 -7.36 15.63 7.48
N ALA A 31 -8.37 14.83 7.76
CA ALA A 31 -8.71 14.41 9.12
C ALA A 31 -7.60 13.56 9.78
N TRP A 32 -6.82 12.83 8.99
CA TRP A 32 -5.66 12.07 9.45
C TRP A 32 -4.45 12.94 9.84
N GLY A 33 -4.52 14.26 9.67
CA GLY A 33 -3.45 15.20 9.99
C GLY A 33 -2.49 15.50 8.84
N ASN A 34 -2.75 15.01 7.64
CA ASN A 34 -1.99 15.35 6.44
C ASN A 34 -2.58 16.56 5.71
N ALA A 35 -1.74 17.26 4.96
CA ALA A 35 -2.18 18.32 4.08
C ALA A 35 -3.01 17.76 2.92
N ARG A 36 -3.98 18.53 2.46
CA ARG A 36 -4.73 18.19 1.25
C ARG A 36 -3.79 17.96 0.07
N VAL A 37 -4.01 16.90 -0.68
CA VAL A 37 -3.22 16.60 -1.88
C VAL A 37 -3.40 17.70 -2.92
N THR A 38 -2.32 18.18 -3.50
CA THR A 38 -2.34 19.20 -4.54
C THR A 38 -1.55 18.73 -5.77
N ARG A 39 -1.79 19.34 -6.93
CA ARG A 39 -0.99 19.07 -8.13
C ARG A 39 0.52 19.30 -7.87
N LYS A 40 0.87 20.22 -6.96
CA LYS A 40 2.27 20.48 -6.56
C LYS A 40 2.92 19.24 -5.91
N VAL A 41 2.17 18.50 -5.08
CA VAL A 41 2.64 17.24 -4.46
C VAL A 41 3.01 16.25 -5.57
N ILE A 42 2.10 16.02 -6.52
CA ILE A 42 2.31 15.07 -7.62
C ILE A 42 3.50 15.47 -8.48
N THR A 43 3.60 16.76 -8.81
CA THR A 43 4.74 17.28 -9.59
C THR A 43 6.06 17.14 -8.84
N ALA A 44 6.08 17.35 -7.53
CA ALA A 44 7.30 17.18 -6.71
C ALA A 44 7.75 15.71 -6.67
N VAL A 45 6.79 14.77 -6.52
CA VAL A 45 7.04 13.33 -6.57
C VAL A 45 7.66 12.94 -7.91
N LYS A 46 7.08 13.39 -9.04
CA LYS A 46 7.64 13.14 -10.38
C LYS A 46 9.05 13.70 -10.53
N LYS A 47 9.26 14.94 -10.11
CA LYS A 47 10.58 15.62 -10.17
C LYS A 47 11.65 14.94 -9.33
N ALA A 48 11.26 14.28 -8.24
CA ALA A 48 12.17 13.49 -7.41
C ALA A 48 12.59 12.15 -8.05
N GLY A 49 12.02 11.80 -9.23
CA GLY A 49 12.40 10.61 -10.00
C GLY A 49 11.40 9.45 -9.92
N PHE A 50 10.32 9.57 -9.15
CA PHE A 50 9.31 8.52 -9.09
C PHE A 50 8.54 8.39 -10.40
N ASN A 51 8.19 7.15 -10.77
CA ASN A 51 7.44 6.82 -12.00
C ASN A 51 6.04 6.26 -11.71
N ALA A 52 5.72 6.04 -10.44
CA ALA A 52 4.42 5.52 -10.01
C ALA A 52 4.04 6.08 -8.62
N VAL A 53 2.74 6.13 -8.36
CA VAL A 53 2.16 6.52 -7.06
C VAL A 53 1.12 5.47 -6.66
N ARG A 54 1.16 5.02 -5.42
CA ARG A 54 0.08 4.28 -4.77
C ARG A 54 -0.70 5.26 -3.91
N ILE A 55 -1.99 5.36 -4.11
CA ILE A 55 -2.89 6.28 -3.42
C ILE A 55 -3.79 5.45 -2.50
N PRO A 56 -3.50 5.39 -1.20
CA PRO A 56 -4.39 4.80 -0.21
C PRO A 56 -5.70 5.58 -0.16
N ILE A 57 -6.83 4.90 -0.34
CA ILE A 57 -8.14 5.55 -0.35
C ILE A 57 -9.05 4.83 0.63
N ARG A 58 -9.62 5.59 1.57
CA ARG A 58 -10.68 5.14 2.43
C ARG A 58 -12.03 5.57 1.89
N TRP A 59 -12.94 4.62 1.77
CA TRP A 59 -14.24 4.81 1.13
C TRP A 59 -15.39 4.86 2.15
N GLN A 60 -15.25 4.14 3.27
CA GLN A 60 -16.33 3.89 4.22
C GLN A 60 -17.01 5.18 4.71
N CYS A 61 -16.26 6.24 4.98
CA CYS A 61 -16.81 7.52 5.43
C CYS A 61 -17.40 8.37 4.29
N HIS A 62 -17.33 7.89 3.06
CA HIS A 62 -17.89 8.53 1.86
C HIS A 62 -19.00 7.68 1.21
N ILE A 63 -19.52 6.69 1.91
CA ILE A 63 -20.64 5.88 1.46
C ILE A 63 -21.95 6.62 1.77
N THR A 64 -22.75 6.87 0.76
CA THR A 64 -24.06 7.58 0.86
C THR A 64 -25.25 6.62 0.94
N ASN A 65 -25.06 5.37 0.52
CA ASN A 65 -26.04 4.30 0.62
C ASN A 65 -25.32 3.00 0.95
N ALA A 66 -25.52 2.47 2.16
CA ALA A 66 -24.83 1.28 2.64
C ALA A 66 -25.26 -0.02 1.92
N GLN A 67 -26.51 -0.14 1.47
CA GLN A 67 -27.01 -1.32 0.76
C GLN A 67 -26.42 -1.46 -0.64
N ALA A 68 -26.21 -0.33 -1.32
CA ALA A 68 -25.64 -0.28 -2.66
C ALA A 68 -24.14 0.06 -2.66
N MET A 69 -23.55 0.32 -1.50
CA MET A 69 -22.17 0.84 -1.37
C MET A 69 -21.89 2.05 -2.27
N SER A 70 -22.93 2.90 -2.44
CA SER A 70 -22.83 4.09 -3.32
C SER A 70 -21.88 5.12 -2.74
N ILE A 71 -20.95 5.57 -3.56
CA ILE A 71 -19.91 6.53 -3.15
C ILE A 71 -20.41 7.95 -3.38
N ASP A 72 -20.07 8.86 -2.45
CA ASP A 72 -20.30 10.29 -2.60
C ASP A 72 -19.68 10.81 -3.91
N LYS A 73 -20.48 11.53 -4.70
CA LYS A 73 -20.08 12.03 -6.02
C LYS A 73 -18.93 13.04 -5.94
N ALA A 74 -18.91 13.89 -4.90
CA ALA A 74 -17.83 14.86 -4.72
C ALA A 74 -16.52 14.17 -4.35
N TRP A 75 -16.59 13.10 -3.52
CA TRP A 75 -15.43 12.29 -3.21
C TRP A 75 -14.89 11.55 -4.43
N MET A 76 -15.75 10.90 -5.21
CA MET A 76 -15.34 10.25 -6.46
C MET A 76 -14.70 11.25 -7.44
N ALA A 77 -15.30 12.44 -7.59
CA ALA A 77 -14.73 13.51 -8.42
C ALA A 77 -13.34 13.93 -7.90
N ARG A 78 -13.19 14.01 -6.58
CA ARG A 78 -11.89 14.34 -5.94
C ARG A 78 -10.83 13.28 -6.23
N ILE A 79 -11.17 12.00 -6.14
CA ILE A 79 -10.25 10.92 -6.47
C ILE A 79 -9.85 10.97 -7.94
N LYS A 80 -10.82 11.15 -8.84
CA LYS A 80 -10.56 11.31 -10.28
C LYS A 80 -9.64 12.50 -10.57
N GLU A 81 -9.79 13.61 -9.85
CA GLU A 81 -8.91 14.78 -9.95
C GLU A 81 -7.47 14.43 -9.61
N VAL A 82 -7.24 13.76 -8.47
CA VAL A 82 -5.88 13.37 -8.04
C VAL A 82 -5.26 12.34 -8.99
N VAL A 83 -6.03 11.33 -9.39
CA VAL A 83 -5.59 10.33 -10.38
C VAL A 83 -5.24 11.04 -11.70
N GLY A 84 -6.07 11.97 -12.16
CA GLY A 84 -5.83 12.78 -13.37
C GLY A 84 -4.50 13.53 -13.27
N TRP A 85 -4.21 14.19 -12.15
CA TRP A 85 -2.91 14.87 -11.95
C TRP A 85 -1.72 13.92 -12.04
N CYS A 86 -1.87 12.69 -11.55
CA CYS A 86 -0.81 11.68 -11.67
C CYS A 86 -0.59 11.29 -13.14
N LEU A 87 -1.66 11.00 -13.87
CA LEU A 87 -1.60 10.60 -15.28
C LEU A 87 -1.06 11.74 -16.17
N ASP A 88 -1.45 13.00 -15.88
CA ASP A 88 -0.93 14.20 -16.57
C ASP A 88 0.59 14.37 -16.36
N ASN A 89 1.13 13.89 -15.23
CA ASN A 89 2.56 13.88 -14.94
C ASN A 89 3.26 12.59 -15.40
N ASP A 90 2.61 11.79 -16.24
CA ASP A 90 3.14 10.50 -16.71
C ASP A 90 3.59 9.60 -15.55
N LEU A 91 2.74 9.48 -14.53
CA LEU A 91 2.89 8.53 -13.44
C LEU A 91 1.92 7.36 -13.61
N LYS A 92 2.35 6.16 -13.31
CA LYS A 92 1.46 5.04 -13.09
C LYS A 92 0.79 5.18 -11.72
N VAL A 93 -0.43 4.71 -11.59
CA VAL A 93 -1.25 4.91 -10.39
C VAL A 93 -1.80 3.59 -9.90
N ILE A 94 -1.71 3.35 -8.59
CA ILE A 94 -2.47 2.31 -7.90
C ILE A 94 -3.47 3.03 -6.98
N ILE A 95 -4.74 2.66 -7.07
CA ILE A 95 -5.76 2.99 -6.07
C ILE A 95 -6.21 1.72 -5.36
N ASN A 96 -6.59 1.82 -4.09
CA ASN A 96 -6.97 0.67 -3.29
C ASN A 96 -8.21 0.92 -2.41
N VAL A 97 -8.60 -0.10 -1.66
CA VAL A 97 -9.52 -0.04 -0.54
C VAL A 97 -8.69 -0.11 0.74
N HIS A 98 -8.55 1.04 1.45
CA HIS A 98 -7.59 1.21 2.53
C HIS A 98 -8.29 1.53 3.86
N HIS A 99 -7.96 0.78 4.93
CA HIS A 99 -8.50 0.98 6.28
C HIS A 99 -10.03 0.92 6.41
N GLU A 100 -10.67 0.09 5.59
CA GLU A 100 -12.10 -0.21 5.72
C GLU A 100 -12.34 -1.12 6.92
N LYS A 101 -12.71 -0.57 8.07
CA LYS A 101 -12.78 -1.34 9.34
C LYS A 101 -13.81 -2.47 9.33
N TRP A 102 -14.88 -2.31 8.55
CA TRP A 102 -15.86 -3.38 8.33
C TRP A 102 -15.26 -4.60 7.62
N LEU A 103 -14.21 -4.38 6.83
CA LEU A 103 -13.47 -5.40 6.08
C LEU A 103 -12.23 -5.86 6.86
N GLU A 104 -11.35 -4.91 7.21
CA GLU A 104 -10.03 -5.19 7.78
C GLU A 104 -10.07 -5.88 9.13
N SER A 105 -11.04 -5.54 9.99
CA SER A 105 -11.07 -6.06 11.37
C SER A 105 -11.83 -7.38 11.51
N ARG A 106 -12.36 -7.93 10.44
CA ARG A 106 -13.33 -9.03 10.49
C ARG A 106 -13.13 -10.15 9.46
N PRO A 107 -11.89 -10.64 9.22
CA PRO A 107 -11.64 -11.72 8.28
C PRO A 107 -12.01 -13.09 8.89
N THR A 108 -13.29 -13.32 9.16
CA THR A 108 -13.82 -14.55 9.75
C THR A 108 -15.03 -15.06 8.96
N TYR A 109 -15.34 -16.35 9.05
CA TYR A 109 -16.50 -16.96 8.37
C TYR A 109 -17.81 -16.27 8.72
N LYS A 110 -17.93 -15.78 9.96
CA LYS A 110 -19.10 -15.03 10.41
C LYS A 110 -19.43 -13.83 9.51
N TYR A 111 -18.43 -13.16 9.00
CA TYR A 111 -18.59 -11.93 8.20
C TYR A 111 -18.23 -12.12 6.72
N LYS A 112 -17.74 -13.30 6.34
CA LYS A 112 -17.20 -13.56 4.99
C LYS A 112 -18.20 -13.19 3.90
N GLU A 113 -19.42 -13.73 3.96
CA GLU A 113 -20.42 -13.51 2.94
C GLU A 113 -20.84 -12.03 2.84
N GLU A 114 -21.18 -11.42 3.97
CA GLU A 114 -21.54 -10.00 4.05
C GLU A 114 -20.42 -9.08 3.51
N ASN A 115 -19.19 -9.34 3.94
CA ASN A 115 -18.05 -8.54 3.51
C ASN A 115 -17.70 -8.75 2.03
N CYS A 116 -17.80 -9.96 1.49
CA CYS A 116 -17.64 -10.21 0.07
C CYS A 116 -18.69 -9.45 -0.75
N GLN A 117 -19.96 -9.46 -0.33
CA GLN A 117 -21.03 -8.71 -1.00
C GLN A 117 -20.78 -7.20 -0.98
N LYS A 118 -20.41 -6.64 0.18
CA LYS A 118 -20.07 -5.21 0.30
C LYS A 118 -18.85 -4.84 -0.55
N LEU A 119 -17.81 -5.68 -0.53
CA LEU A 119 -16.59 -5.48 -1.32
C LEU A 119 -16.90 -5.53 -2.82
N ALA A 120 -17.73 -6.46 -3.26
CA ALA A 120 -18.19 -6.55 -4.64
C ALA A 120 -18.93 -5.28 -5.07
N LEU A 121 -19.88 -4.81 -4.28
CA LEU A 121 -20.62 -3.58 -4.58
C LEU A 121 -19.73 -2.35 -4.60
N LEU A 122 -18.80 -2.24 -3.65
CA LEU A 122 -17.84 -1.13 -3.59
C LEU A 122 -16.95 -1.12 -4.83
N TRP A 123 -16.34 -2.26 -5.17
CA TRP A 123 -15.48 -2.35 -6.35
C TRP A 123 -16.24 -2.22 -7.67
N MET A 124 -17.50 -2.67 -7.74
CA MET A 124 -18.35 -2.42 -8.91
C MET A 124 -18.52 -0.91 -9.13
N ASN A 125 -18.82 -0.15 -8.08
CA ASN A 125 -18.96 1.31 -8.15
C ASN A 125 -17.63 1.97 -8.55
N ILE A 126 -16.52 1.60 -7.92
CA ILE A 126 -15.19 2.15 -8.24
C ILE A 126 -14.80 1.80 -9.69
N ALA A 127 -14.82 0.53 -10.04
CA ALA A 127 -14.34 0.05 -11.33
C ALA A 127 -15.15 0.60 -12.50
N SER A 128 -16.47 0.77 -12.35
CA SER A 128 -17.33 1.37 -13.36
C SER A 128 -16.94 2.83 -13.66
N GLU A 129 -16.60 3.61 -12.63
CA GLU A 129 -16.18 5.00 -12.76
C GLU A 129 -14.85 5.18 -13.49
N PHE A 130 -13.98 4.16 -13.43
CA PHE A 130 -12.66 4.15 -14.06
C PHE A 130 -12.55 3.21 -15.28
N ALA A 131 -13.66 2.66 -15.79
CA ALA A 131 -13.65 1.65 -16.85
C ALA A 131 -12.93 2.10 -18.15
N GLN A 132 -12.92 3.40 -18.44
CA GLN A 132 -12.29 3.98 -19.62
C GLN A 132 -10.85 4.46 -19.40
N TYR A 133 -10.34 4.41 -18.15
CA TYR A 133 -8.96 4.79 -17.88
C TYR A 133 -7.99 3.74 -18.43
N ASP A 134 -6.86 4.18 -18.96
CA ASP A 134 -5.87 3.29 -19.58
C ASP A 134 -5.08 2.43 -18.57
N TYR A 135 -4.14 1.65 -19.10
CA TYR A 135 -3.32 0.68 -18.35
C TYR A 135 -2.41 1.32 -17.28
N ARG A 136 -2.25 2.64 -17.26
CA ARG A 136 -1.46 3.33 -16.23
C ARG A 136 -2.16 3.37 -14.88
N LEU A 137 -3.47 3.10 -14.83
CA LEU A 137 -4.22 2.95 -13.59
C LEU A 137 -4.43 1.47 -13.28
N ALA A 138 -3.92 1.02 -12.15
CA ALA A 138 -4.12 -0.30 -11.58
C ALA A 138 -4.98 -0.23 -10.30
N PHE A 139 -5.63 -1.34 -9.93
CA PHE A 139 -6.44 -1.45 -8.73
C PHE A 139 -5.83 -2.48 -7.78
N ALA A 140 -5.84 -2.18 -6.47
CA ALA A 140 -5.46 -3.07 -5.39
C ALA A 140 -6.68 -3.36 -4.50
N GLY A 141 -7.04 -4.65 -4.38
CA GLY A 141 -8.34 -5.08 -3.88
C GLY A 141 -8.66 -4.70 -2.45
N THR A 142 -7.68 -4.82 -1.58
CA THR A 142 -7.76 -4.53 -0.15
C THR A 142 -6.48 -3.83 0.33
N ASN A 143 -6.23 -3.84 1.64
CA ASN A 143 -4.97 -3.43 2.25
C ASN A 143 -4.55 -4.48 3.31
N GLU A 144 -4.29 -4.11 4.52
CA GLU A 144 -3.81 -4.95 5.61
C GLU A 144 -4.96 -5.59 6.40
N VAL A 145 -5.74 -6.46 5.75
CA VAL A 145 -6.84 -7.17 6.40
C VAL A 145 -6.34 -8.10 7.49
N HIS A 146 -6.79 -7.91 8.72
CA HIS A 146 -6.40 -8.70 9.89
C HIS A 146 -7.50 -8.69 10.96
N ILE A 147 -7.42 -9.57 11.96
CA ILE A 147 -8.28 -9.50 13.13
C ILE A 147 -7.94 -8.24 13.93
N LYS A 148 -8.95 -7.51 14.38
CA LYS A 148 -8.78 -6.27 15.15
C LYS A 148 -7.72 -6.42 16.24
N ASN A 149 -6.73 -5.53 16.22
CA ASN A 149 -5.59 -5.48 17.16
C ASN A 149 -4.75 -6.77 17.20
N ASN A 150 -4.79 -7.62 16.19
CA ASN A 150 -4.03 -8.86 16.12
C ASN A 150 -3.24 -8.96 14.81
N TRP A 151 -1.95 -8.68 14.89
CA TRP A 151 -0.97 -8.77 13.79
C TRP A 151 -0.21 -10.09 13.78
N ASN A 152 -0.57 -11.02 14.67
CA ASN A 152 0.09 -12.30 14.83
C ASN A 152 -0.34 -13.31 13.74
N GLN A 153 0.21 -14.52 13.85
CA GLN A 153 -0.08 -15.62 12.96
C GLN A 153 -1.59 -15.80 12.75
N PRO A 154 -2.08 -15.81 11.49
CA PRO A 154 -3.49 -16.03 11.18
C PRO A 154 -3.90 -17.49 11.42
N THR A 155 -5.19 -17.68 11.62
CA THR A 155 -5.81 -19.00 11.51
C THR A 155 -6.05 -19.38 10.04
N ALA A 156 -6.33 -20.65 9.76
CA ALA A 156 -6.73 -21.09 8.42
C ALA A 156 -7.98 -20.36 7.92
N GLU A 157 -8.95 -20.08 8.83
CA GLU A 157 -10.14 -19.28 8.54
C GLU A 157 -9.78 -17.89 8.01
N ASN A 158 -8.84 -17.19 8.67
CA ASN A 158 -8.46 -15.84 8.29
C ASN A 158 -7.82 -15.82 6.87
N LEU A 159 -6.99 -16.79 6.57
CA LEU A 159 -6.35 -16.95 5.26
C LEU A 159 -7.39 -17.24 4.17
N GLU A 160 -8.32 -18.15 4.43
CA GLU A 160 -9.40 -18.48 3.50
C GLU A 160 -10.30 -17.28 3.21
N VAL A 161 -10.63 -16.50 4.22
CA VAL A 161 -11.46 -15.30 4.06
C VAL A 161 -10.72 -14.22 3.26
N GLN A 162 -9.43 -14.00 3.50
CA GLN A 162 -8.63 -13.09 2.67
C GLN A 162 -8.58 -13.55 1.20
N ASN A 163 -8.39 -14.85 0.95
CA ASN A 163 -8.41 -15.38 -0.41
C ASN A 163 -9.78 -15.22 -1.08
N ALA A 164 -10.88 -15.33 -0.31
CA ALA A 164 -12.22 -15.06 -0.83
C ALA A 164 -12.42 -13.59 -1.21
N TYR A 165 -11.88 -12.65 -0.43
CA TYR A 165 -11.89 -11.22 -0.79
C TYR A 165 -11.11 -10.96 -2.08
N ASN A 166 -9.94 -11.59 -2.24
CA ASN A 166 -9.14 -11.48 -3.45
C ASN A 166 -9.91 -11.98 -4.68
N GLN A 167 -10.56 -13.15 -4.60
CA GLN A 167 -11.37 -13.68 -5.71
C GLN A 167 -12.56 -12.78 -6.03
N THR A 168 -13.31 -12.33 -5.01
CA THR A 168 -14.44 -11.41 -5.16
C THR A 168 -14.03 -10.13 -5.89
N PHE A 169 -12.88 -9.56 -5.55
CA PHE A 169 -12.34 -8.38 -6.20
C PHE A 169 -12.06 -8.62 -7.69
N ILE A 170 -11.36 -9.70 -8.03
CA ILE A 170 -11.08 -10.05 -9.42
C ILE A 170 -12.38 -10.19 -10.24
N ASP A 171 -13.30 -11.01 -9.75
CA ASP A 171 -14.54 -11.31 -10.45
C ASP A 171 -15.36 -10.06 -10.75
N VAL A 172 -15.56 -9.21 -9.73
CA VAL A 172 -16.41 -8.02 -9.90
C VAL A 172 -15.76 -6.97 -10.78
N VAL A 173 -14.45 -6.74 -10.68
CA VAL A 173 -13.78 -5.75 -11.54
C VAL A 173 -13.81 -6.19 -12.99
N ARG A 174 -13.55 -7.46 -13.29
CA ARG A 174 -13.64 -8.01 -14.65
C ARG A 174 -15.06 -7.90 -15.22
N ALA A 175 -16.07 -8.15 -14.40
CA ALA A 175 -17.48 -8.05 -14.81
C ALA A 175 -17.91 -6.64 -15.22
N THR A 176 -17.21 -5.59 -14.78
CA THR A 176 -17.51 -4.21 -15.22
C THR A 176 -17.11 -3.90 -16.66
N GLY A 177 -16.33 -4.75 -17.34
CA GLY A 177 -15.97 -4.64 -18.73
C GLY A 177 -15.05 -3.46 -19.08
N GLY A 178 -15.05 -3.05 -20.34
CA GLY A 178 -14.18 -1.97 -20.83
C GLY A 178 -12.70 -2.31 -20.64
N ASN A 179 -11.89 -1.32 -20.28
CA ASN A 179 -10.46 -1.54 -19.99
C ASN A 179 -10.23 -2.39 -18.73
N ASN A 180 -11.25 -2.59 -17.90
CA ASN A 180 -11.15 -3.43 -16.71
C ASN A 180 -11.01 -4.92 -17.04
N LEU A 181 -11.36 -5.37 -18.25
CA LEU A 181 -11.11 -6.74 -18.69
C LEU A 181 -9.61 -7.11 -18.65
N GLN A 182 -8.73 -6.15 -18.89
CA GLN A 182 -7.28 -6.34 -18.88
C GLN A 182 -6.54 -5.36 -17.95
N ARG A 183 -7.28 -4.68 -17.08
CA ARG A 183 -6.67 -3.82 -16.05
C ARG A 183 -5.78 -4.64 -15.15
N HIS A 184 -4.62 -4.09 -14.80
CA HIS A 184 -3.75 -4.75 -13.83
C HIS A 184 -4.40 -4.72 -12.44
N LEU A 185 -4.64 -5.89 -11.86
CA LEU A 185 -5.27 -6.07 -10.56
C LEU A 185 -4.25 -6.61 -9.57
N ILE A 186 -4.29 -6.09 -8.35
CA ILE A 186 -3.31 -6.39 -7.30
C ILE A 186 -4.07 -6.97 -6.12
N VAL A 187 -3.70 -8.19 -5.73
CA VAL A 187 -4.32 -8.93 -4.63
C VAL A 187 -3.35 -9.06 -3.47
N GLN A 188 -3.85 -9.10 -2.25
CA GLN A 188 -3.03 -8.99 -1.05
C GLN A 188 -2.89 -10.33 -0.32
N THR A 189 -1.73 -10.53 0.30
CA THR A 189 -1.58 -11.55 1.35
C THR A 189 -2.30 -11.10 2.62
N TYR A 190 -2.62 -12.01 3.54
CA TYR A 190 -3.19 -11.66 4.83
C TYR A 190 -2.30 -10.64 5.55
N VAL A 191 -2.89 -9.52 6.00
CA VAL A 191 -2.23 -8.34 6.59
C VAL A 191 -1.05 -7.80 5.77
N CYS A 192 -1.07 -8.04 4.47
CA CYS A 192 0.07 -7.78 3.57
C CYS A 192 1.40 -8.37 4.09
N ASN A 193 1.35 -9.37 4.98
CA ASN A 193 2.55 -10.04 5.46
C ASN A 193 2.93 -11.16 4.48
N PRO A 194 4.12 -11.07 3.88
CA PRO A 194 4.54 -12.05 2.87
C PRO A 194 4.75 -13.45 3.43
N LEU A 195 5.19 -13.57 4.69
CA LEU A 195 5.41 -14.89 5.32
C LEU A 195 4.10 -15.66 5.47
N PHE A 196 3.01 -15.00 5.82
CA PHE A 196 1.70 -15.64 5.94
C PHE A 196 1.15 -16.12 4.59
N GLY A 197 1.56 -15.49 3.50
CA GLY A 197 1.23 -15.94 2.15
C GLY A 197 2.13 -17.05 1.63
N LEU A 198 3.41 -17.02 2.00
CA LEU A 198 4.41 -18.02 1.55
C LEU A 198 4.33 -19.33 2.34
N ASP A 199 4.05 -19.22 3.64
CA ASP A 199 4.01 -20.36 4.53
C ASP A 199 2.66 -21.07 4.44
N ASN A 200 2.68 -22.39 4.48
CA ASN A 200 1.48 -23.24 4.52
C ASN A 200 0.45 -23.01 3.39
N GLY A 201 0.85 -22.40 2.27
CA GLY A 201 -0.07 -22.11 1.17
C GLY A 201 -1.13 -21.07 1.51
N GLY A 202 -0.83 -20.14 2.42
CA GLY A 202 -1.78 -19.13 2.91
C GLY A 202 -2.30 -18.18 1.85
N PHE A 203 -1.57 -17.97 0.76
CA PHE A 203 -2.04 -17.18 -0.38
C PHE A 203 -2.37 -18.11 -1.56
N ILE A 204 -3.62 -18.04 -2.01
CA ILE A 204 -4.10 -18.74 -3.19
C ILE A 204 -4.23 -17.72 -4.32
N ILE A 205 -3.62 -18.01 -5.47
CA ILE A 205 -3.74 -17.14 -6.65
C ILE A 205 -5.19 -17.19 -7.13
N PRO A 206 -5.91 -16.04 -7.22
CA PRO A 206 -7.26 -16.03 -7.74
C PRO A 206 -7.30 -16.47 -9.21
N THR A 207 -8.43 -17.02 -9.62
CA THR A 207 -8.71 -17.29 -11.02
C THR A 207 -9.12 -15.97 -11.70
N ASP A 208 -8.51 -15.66 -12.83
CA ASP A 208 -8.93 -14.54 -13.70
C ASP A 208 -9.81 -15.05 -14.85
N VAL A 209 -10.43 -14.15 -15.61
CA VAL A 209 -11.24 -14.50 -16.78
C VAL A 209 -10.40 -15.24 -17.84
N ASP A 210 -11.06 -16.04 -18.64
CA ASP A 210 -10.42 -16.85 -19.68
C ASP A 210 -9.50 -16.01 -20.58
N GLY A 211 -8.28 -16.52 -20.80
CA GLY A 211 -7.26 -15.89 -21.61
C GLY A 211 -6.34 -14.88 -20.88
N ASN A 212 -6.68 -14.41 -19.69
CA ASN A 212 -5.80 -13.53 -18.91
C ASN A 212 -4.70 -14.31 -18.16
N GLY A 213 -5.04 -15.46 -17.58
CA GLY A 213 -4.14 -16.17 -16.68
C GLY A 213 -3.62 -15.20 -15.59
N ASN A 214 -2.32 -15.23 -15.32
CA ASN A 214 -1.70 -14.35 -14.33
C ASN A 214 -1.13 -13.04 -14.92
N LYS A 215 -1.29 -12.81 -16.22
CA LYS A 215 -0.64 -11.71 -16.96
C LYS A 215 -1.02 -10.32 -16.45
N TYR A 216 -2.25 -10.14 -16.01
CA TYR A 216 -2.77 -8.86 -15.52
C TYR A 216 -3.00 -8.86 -14.02
N MET A 217 -2.21 -9.66 -13.29
CA MET A 217 -2.32 -9.80 -11.85
C MET A 217 -0.97 -9.66 -11.16
N SER A 218 -0.97 -9.06 -9.97
CA SER A 218 0.17 -9.04 -9.05
C SER A 218 -0.28 -9.44 -7.65
N VAL A 219 0.65 -9.99 -6.87
CA VAL A 219 0.49 -10.11 -5.43
C VAL A 219 1.20 -8.96 -4.74
N GLU A 220 0.52 -8.34 -3.77
CA GLU A 220 1.04 -7.27 -2.93
C GLU A 220 1.35 -7.78 -1.53
N PHE A 221 2.49 -7.33 -1.02
CA PHE A 221 2.83 -7.40 0.39
C PHE A 221 3.53 -6.11 0.83
N HIS A 222 3.62 -5.91 2.15
CA HIS A 222 4.35 -4.82 2.77
C HIS A 222 5.63 -5.33 3.41
N TYR A 223 6.68 -4.51 3.45
CA TYR A 223 7.98 -4.94 3.99
C TYR A 223 8.62 -3.85 4.84
N TYR A 224 8.48 -3.98 6.15
CA TYR A 224 9.11 -3.12 7.14
C TYR A 224 10.13 -3.88 8.02
N GLN A 225 10.74 -4.93 7.45
CA GLN A 225 11.69 -5.76 8.19
C GLN A 225 13.14 -5.26 8.04
N PRO A 226 13.92 -5.40 9.11
CA PRO A 226 13.49 -5.74 10.46
C PRO A 226 12.76 -4.56 11.14
N TRP A 227 11.60 -4.82 11.73
CA TRP A 227 10.74 -3.78 12.33
C TRP A 227 11.46 -2.93 13.37
N ASP A 228 12.33 -3.56 14.18
CA ASP A 228 13.12 -2.87 15.19
C ASP A 228 14.06 -1.78 14.63
N TYR A 229 14.45 -1.90 13.35
CA TYR A 229 15.19 -0.87 12.62
C TYR A 229 14.27 0.00 11.76
N ALA A 230 13.48 -0.63 10.90
CA ALA A 230 12.74 0.08 9.87
C ALA A 230 11.51 0.85 10.41
N GLY A 231 10.87 0.36 11.48
CA GLY A 231 9.65 0.95 12.04
C GLY A 231 9.86 1.61 13.40
N GLU A 232 10.55 0.94 14.33
CA GLU A 232 10.70 1.42 15.71
C GLU A 232 11.94 2.27 15.97
N GLY A 233 12.97 2.18 15.11
CA GLY A 233 14.22 2.90 15.34
C GLY A 233 14.99 2.47 16.58
N LYS A 234 14.90 1.19 16.96
CA LYS A 234 15.68 0.66 18.10
C LYS A 234 17.16 0.53 17.79
N TYR A 235 17.50 0.29 16.53
CA TYR A 235 18.86 0.16 16.02
C TYR A 235 19.19 1.35 15.12
N ASP A 236 20.29 2.02 15.38
CA ASP A 236 20.79 3.13 14.55
C ASP A 236 21.31 2.64 13.19
N TYR A 237 21.72 1.37 13.12
CA TYR A 237 22.35 0.79 11.94
C TYR A 237 21.70 -0.54 11.53
N TRP A 238 21.74 -0.80 10.23
CA TRP A 238 21.37 -2.07 9.59
C TRP A 238 22.47 -2.54 8.65
N GLY A 239 22.61 -3.86 8.54
CA GLY A 239 23.51 -4.51 7.60
C GLY A 239 24.90 -4.80 8.17
N ASP A 240 25.54 -5.79 7.56
CA ASP A 240 26.84 -6.28 8.04
C ASP A 240 27.94 -5.24 7.90
N ALA A 241 27.88 -4.41 6.85
CA ALA A 241 28.84 -3.34 6.62
C ALA A 241 28.85 -2.28 7.74
N TYR A 242 27.80 -2.17 8.52
CA TYR A 242 27.66 -1.15 9.57
C TYR A 242 27.85 -1.67 10.99
N LYS A 243 28.09 -2.97 11.18
CA LYS A 243 28.37 -3.56 12.51
C LYS A 243 29.55 -2.88 13.24
N GLN A 244 30.49 -2.35 12.51
CA GLN A 244 31.62 -1.61 13.08
C GLN A 244 31.24 -0.27 13.72
N TYR A 245 30.08 0.29 13.42
CA TYR A 245 29.60 1.57 13.97
C TYR A 245 28.65 1.40 15.15
N GLY A 246 28.08 0.22 15.34
CA GLY A 246 27.18 -0.05 16.44
C GLY A 246 26.38 -1.35 16.29
N LYS A 247 25.42 -1.54 17.18
CA LYS A 247 24.53 -2.71 17.12
C LYS A 247 23.63 -2.65 15.91
N THR A 248 23.50 -3.79 15.22
CA THR A 248 22.57 -4.04 14.12
C THR A 248 21.60 -5.16 14.48
N PRO A 249 20.40 -5.23 13.89
CA PRO A 249 19.53 -6.41 14.00
C PRO A 249 20.18 -7.64 13.35
N SER A 250 19.63 -8.82 13.60
CA SER A 250 20.10 -10.07 12.97
C SER A 250 19.83 -10.14 11.47
N ASP A 251 18.72 -9.53 11.05
CA ASP A 251 18.34 -9.46 9.64
C ASP A 251 19.23 -8.46 8.91
N ASN A 252 19.88 -8.92 7.87
CA ASN A 252 20.89 -8.19 7.12
C ASN A 252 20.63 -8.30 5.59
N GLU A 253 21.63 -7.93 4.78
CA GLU A 253 21.57 -7.97 3.32
C GLU A 253 21.27 -9.38 2.78
N GLN A 254 21.85 -10.40 3.39
CA GLN A 254 21.64 -11.78 3.00
C GLN A 254 20.21 -12.24 3.30
N THR A 255 19.68 -11.93 4.48
CA THR A 255 18.30 -12.21 4.87
C THR A 255 17.32 -11.59 3.89
N LEU A 256 17.50 -10.31 3.56
CA LEU A 256 16.69 -9.60 2.57
C LEU A 256 16.74 -10.30 1.20
N THR A 257 17.93 -10.62 0.74
CA THR A 257 18.16 -11.23 -0.57
C THR A 257 17.48 -12.61 -0.66
N LEU A 258 17.73 -13.48 0.31
CA LEU A 258 17.13 -14.83 0.37
C LEU A 258 15.59 -14.76 0.46
N PHE A 259 15.08 -13.80 1.19
CA PHE A 259 13.64 -13.60 1.28
C PHE A 259 13.04 -13.20 -0.07
N PHE A 260 13.64 -12.25 -0.78
CA PHE A 260 13.15 -11.84 -2.11
C PHE A 260 13.32 -12.95 -3.16
N ASP A 261 14.37 -13.77 -3.06
CA ASP A 261 14.51 -14.97 -3.89
C ASP A 261 13.36 -15.94 -3.67
N ARG A 262 12.99 -16.16 -2.41
CA ARG A 262 11.86 -17.03 -2.07
C ARG A 262 10.55 -16.50 -2.67
N VAL A 263 10.27 -15.20 -2.56
CA VAL A 263 9.08 -14.55 -3.16
C VAL A 263 9.06 -14.74 -4.68
N ALA A 264 10.20 -14.47 -5.35
CA ALA A 264 10.33 -14.64 -6.80
C ALA A 264 10.09 -16.10 -7.22
N ASN A 265 10.63 -17.06 -6.47
CA ASN A 265 10.49 -18.47 -6.77
C ASN A 265 9.07 -19.00 -6.54
N VAL A 266 8.37 -18.53 -5.51
CA VAL A 266 7.03 -19.05 -5.18
C VAL A 266 5.93 -18.40 -6.04
N TRP A 267 5.98 -17.11 -6.24
CA TRP A 267 4.94 -16.37 -6.96
C TRP A 267 5.36 -15.88 -8.34
N GLY A 268 6.55 -15.33 -8.47
CA GLY A 268 7.08 -14.84 -9.75
C GLY A 268 7.20 -15.95 -10.79
N SER A 269 7.64 -17.15 -10.40
CA SER A 269 7.73 -18.34 -11.28
C SER A 269 6.37 -18.77 -11.85
N LYS A 270 5.28 -18.38 -11.22
CA LYS A 270 3.90 -18.62 -11.68
C LYS A 270 3.35 -17.51 -12.59
N GLY A 271 4.20 -16.56 -12.96
CA GLY A 271 3.82 -15.44 -13.83
C GLY A 271 3.07 -14.30 -13.14
N LEU A 272 3.01 -14.30 -11.79
CA LEU A 272 2.48 -13.16 -11.05
C LEU A 272 3.50 -12.00 -11.02
N GLY A 273 3.01 -10.78 -11.22
CA GLY A 273 3.75 -9.60 -10.83
C GLY A 273 3.91 -9.52 -9.29
N ILE A 274 4.99 -8.88 -8.84
CA ILE A 274 5.25 -8.70 -7.40
C ILE A 274 5.25 -7.20 -7.10
N VAL A 275 4.41 -6.80 -6.14
CA VAL A 275 4.31 -5.42 -5.65
C VAL A 275 4.64 -5.39 -4.16
N ILE A 276 5.67 -4.64 -3.81
CA ILE A 276 5.91 -4.24 -2.43
C ILE A 276 5.19 -2.90 -2.25
N GLY A 277 3.92 -2.97 -1.80
CA GLY A 277 3.00 -1.84 -1.76
C GLY A 277 3.35 -0.79 -0.73
N GLU A 278 4.04 -1.22 0.33
CA GLU A 278 4.59 -0.33 1.35
C GLU A 278 5.93 -0.88 1.85
N TRP A 279 6.89 0.01 2.01
CA TRP A 279 8.15 -0.22 2.69
C TRP A 279 8.74 1.12 3.11
N GLY A 280 9.67 1.11 4.04
CA GLY A 280 10.31 2.34 4.47
C GLY A 280 11.30 2.10 5.59
N VAL A 281 12.00 3.16 5.98
CA VAL A 281 12.82 3.21 7.17
C VAL A 281 12.52 4.51 7.91
N THR A 282 12.21 4.38 9.20
CA THR A 282 11.88 5.52 10.06
C THR A 282 13.10 6.40 10.27
N ASP A 283 12.91 7.73 10.28
CA ASP A 283 13.98 8.64 10.68
C ASP A 283 14.24 8.51 12.18
N HIS A 284 15.46 8.10 12.52
CA HIS A 284 15.85 7.85 13.92
C HIS A 284 17.36 7.95 14.08
N TYR A 285 17.81 8.40 15.25
CA TYR A 285 19.22 8.40 15.62
C TYR A 285 19.36 8.61 17.12
N LYS A 286 20.35 7.97 17.74
CA LYS A 286 20.68 8.13 19.16
C LYS A 286 21.90 9.01 19.38
N SER A 287 22.79 9.06 18.39
CA SER A 287 24.05 9.80 18.50
C SER A 287 24.39 10.54 17.21
N ASN A 288 24.94 9.88 16.22
CA ASN A 288 25.46 10.48 15.00
C ASN A 288 24.43 10.44 13.88
N ALA A 289 23.63 11.51 13.75
CA ALA A 289 22.58 11.61 12.73
C ALA A 289 23.12 11.42 11.30
N ASP A 290 24.26 12.02 10.96
CA ASP A 290 24.83 11.93 9.61
C ASP A 290 25.20 10.49 9.25
N LYS A 291 25.81 9.74 10.19
CA LYS A 291 26.16 8.34 9.96
C LYS A 291 24.91 7.43 9.89
N VAL A 292 23.88 7.75 10.67
CA VAL A 292 22.59 7.02 10.61
C VAL A 292 21.90 7.29 9.26
N HIS A 293 21.85 8.53 8.81
CA HIS A 293 21.27 8.87 7.49
C HIS A 293 22.06 8.24 6.33
N GLU A 294 23.40 8.13 6.46
CA GLU A 294 24.22 7.35 5.52
C GLU A 294 23.81 5.87 5.48
N ASN A 295 23.55 5.27 6.66
CA ASN A 295 23.05 3.90 6.76
C ASN A 295 21.63 3.75 6.19
N MET A 296 20.75 4.70 6.42
CA MET A 296 19.41 4.70 5.82
C MET A 296 19.49 4.77 4.29
N THR A 297 20.41 5.56 3.74
CA THR A 297 20.72 5.58 2.30
C THR A 297 21.18 4.21 1.80
N TYR A 298 22.07 3.58 2.54
CA TYR A 298 22.56 2.23 2.24
C TYR A 298 21.43 1.18 2.28
N TYR A 299 20.57 1.21 3.31
CA TYR A 299 19.40 0.33 3.41
C TYR A 299 18.48 0.50 2.19
N CYS A 300 18.08 1.72 1.87
CA CYS A 300 17.22 2.02 0.74
C CYS A 300 17.83 1.53 -0.59
N LYS A 301 19.13 1.79 -0.80
CA LYS A 301 19.86 1.33 -1.99
C LYS A 301 19.87 -0.20 -2.10
N THR A 302 20.20 -0.88 -1.02
CA THR A 302 20.23 -2.35 -0.96
C THR A 302 18.85 -2.93 -1.24
N PHE A 303 17.82 -2.38 -0.61
CA PHE A 303 16.43 -2.80 -0.78
C PHE A 303 15.96 -2.66 -2.24
N VAL A 304 16.08 -1.47 -2.83
CA VAL A 304 15.59 -1.26 -4.20
C VAL A 304 16.42 -2.02 -5.23
N THR A 305 17.71 -2.25 -4.97
CA THR A 305 18.56 -3.08 -5.83
C THR A 305 18.09 -4.52 -5.82
N ALA A 306 17.88 -5.09 -4.65
CA ALA A 306 17.40 -6.46 -4.49
C ALA A 306 16.03 -6.67 -5.14
N ALA A 307 15.12 -5.69 -5.00
CA ALA A 307 13.80 -5.72 -5.61
C ALA A 307 13.87 -5.62 -7.14
N ARG A 308 14.65 -4.67 -7.69
CA ARG A 308 14.81 -4.48 -9.14
C ARG A 308 15.40 -5.69 -9.84
N GLN A 309 16.40 -6.33 -9.23
CA GLN A 309 17.03 -7.55 -9.77
C GLN A 309 16.04 -8.70 -9.98
N ARG A 310 14.91 -8.67 -9.26
CA ARG A 310 13.84 -9.67 -9.32
C ARG A 310 12.56 -9.18 -10.03
N GLY A 311 12.61 -7.98 -10.61
CA GLY A 311 11.47 -7.39 -11.31
C GLY A 311 10.32 -6.93 -10.39
N PHE A 312 10.59 -6.71 -9.10
CA PHE A 312 9.57 -6.24 -8.16
C PHE A 312 9.31 -4.75 -8.31
N SER A 313 8.04 -4.35 -8.23
CA SER A 313 7.64 -2.95 -8.11
C SER A 313 7.58 -2.57 -6.63
N THR A 314 8.15 -1.41 -6.27
CA THR A 314 8.21 -0.98 -4.88
C THR A 314 7.61 0.41 -4.67
N PHE A 315 6.86 0.59 -3.58
CA PHE A 315 6.24 1.85 -3.21
C PHE A 315 6.69 2.25 -1.81
N ILE A 316 7.58 3.23 -1.71
CA ILE A 316 8.03 3.73 -0.41
C ILE A 316 6.92 4.48 0.29
N TRP A 317 6.77 4.25 1.60
CA TRP A 317 5.79 4.93 2.43
C TRP A 317 6.28 6.33 2.82
N ASP A 318 5.43 7.34 2.62
CA ASP A 318 5.65 8.71 3.07
C ASP A 318 4.41 9.21 3.78
N ASN A 319 4.43 9.24 5.10
CA ASN A 319 3.32 9.71 5.94
C ASN A 319 3.41 11.18 6.35
N ASN A 320 4.33 11.96 5.77
CA ASN A 320 4.57 13.36 6.15
C ASN A 320 4.90 13.57 7.65
N SER A 321 5.36 12.52 8.34
CA SER A 321 5.79 12.57 9.75
C SER A 321 7.30 12.62 9.82
N PHE A 322 7.83 13.68 10.46
CA PHE A 322 9.24 13.99 10.50
C PHE A 322 9.78 13.96 11.94
N GLY A 323 11.09 13.96 12.04
CA GLY A 323 11.83 13.99 13.30
C GLY A 323 12.31 12.61 13.71
N ASN A 324 12.91 12.53 14.88
CA ASN A 324 13.54 11.33 15.40
C ASN A 324 12.52 10.44 16.14
N GLY A 325 12.34 9.20 15.71
CA GLY A 325 11.50 8.24 16.44
C GLY A 325 10.79 7.20 15.59
N LYS A 326 9.77 6.58 16.18
CA LYS A 326 8.97 5.53 15.56
C LYS A 326 8.10 6.08 14.42
N GLU A 327 8.03 5.35 13.31
CA GLU A 327 7.17 5.64 12.16
C GLU A 327 7.31 7.06 11.59
N LYS A 328 8.52 7.58 11.55
CA LYS A 328 8.87 8.87 10.97
C LYS A 328 9.33 8.69 9.52
N TYR A 329 8.35 8.47 8.62
CA TYR A 329 8.60 8.16 7.20
C TYR A 329 8.47 9.36 6.26
N GLY A 330 8.40 10.59 6.81
CA GLY A 330 8.20 11.79 6.00
C GLY A 330 9.36 12.03 5.03
N ILE A 331 9.05 12.20 3.75
CA ILE A 331 10.01 12.54 2.70
C ILE A 331 9.79 13.98 2.22
N PHE A 332 8.54 14.33 1.88
CA PHE A 332 8.18 15.65 1.39
C PHE A 332 7.37 16.43 2.42
N ASP A 333 7.80 17.65 2.75
CA ASP A 333 7.02 18.54 3.62
C ASP A 333 5.82 19.12 2.88
N ARG A 334 4.67 18.45 3.01
CA ARG A 334 3.44 18.78 2.28
C ARG A 334 2.72 20.01 2.81
N PHE A 335 3.04 20.46 4.03
CA PHE A 335 2.47 21.69 4.61
C PHE A 335 3.17 22.97 4.16
N LYS A 336 4.37 22.86 3.60
CA LYS A 336 5.17 24.01 3.16
C LYS A 336 5.42 23.97 1.65
N SER A 337 6.65 24.07 1.26
CA SER A 337 7.05 24.23 -0.15
C SER A 337 7.24 22.91 -0.91
N MET A 338 6.79 21.77 -0.39
CA MET A 338 7.14 20.43 -0.91
C MET A 338 8.65 20.16 -0.86
N GLN A 339 9.32 20.76 0.10
CA GLN A 339 10.74 20.52 0.34
C GLN A 339 10.98 19.06 0.67
N ILE A 340 11.99 18.45 0.05
CA ILE A 340 12.48 17.14 0.45
C ILE A 340 13.20 17.29 1.78
N LYS A 341 12.66 16.67 2.82
CA LYS A 341 13.22 16.67 4.19
C LYS A 341 14.12 15.48 4.46
N ALA A 342 13.94 14.39 3.73
CA ALA A 342 14.76 13.19 3.82
C ALA A 342 15.54 12.93 2.51
N PRO A 343 16.52 13.78 2.13
CA PRO A 343 17.27 13.60 0.90
C PRO A 343 18.07 12.29 0.88
N TRP A 344 18.48 11.78 2.03
CA TRP A 344 19.16 10.49 2.16
C TRP A 344 18.31 9.32 1.67
N ILE A 345 16.98 9.37 1.84
CA ILE A 345 16.05 8.37 1.29
C ILE A 345 16.02 8.44 -0.24
N ILE A 346 15.85 9.64 -0.79
CA ILE A 346 15.83 9.86 -2.25
C ILE A 346 17.17 9.42 -2.87
N ASN A 347 18.29 9.75 -2.26
CA ASN A 347 19.61 9.34 -2.71
C ASN A 347 19.79 7.81 -2.68
N GLY A 348 19.19 7.13 -1.72
CA GLY A 348 19.22 5.67 -1.65
C GLY A 348 18.37 4.98 -2.71
N ILE A 349 17.26 5.60 -3.14
CA ILE A 349 16.36 5.03 -4.13
C ILE A 349 16.86 5.25 -5.55
N PHE A 350 17.40 6.44 -5.82
CA PHE A 350 17.79 6.91 -7.16
C PHE A 350 19.30 7.11 -7.32
N TYR A 351 20.12 6.21 -6.73
CA TYR A 351 21.59 6.23 -6.79
C TYR A 351 22.12 6.01 -8.20
#